data_b6f360af7cdd71f21754a5d9f9ac1ed6
#
_entry.id   b6f360af7cdd71f21754a5d9f9ac1ed6
#
_cell.length_a   1.000
_cell.length_b   1.000
_cell.length_c   1.000
_cell.angle_alpha   90.00
_cell.angle_beta   90.00
_cell.angle_gamma   90.00
#
_symmetry.space_group_name_H-M   'P 1'
#
loop_
_entity.id
_entity.type
_entity.pdbx_description
1 polymer ?
#
loop_
_entity_poly.entity_id
_entity_poly.type
_entity_poly.pdbx_seq_one_letter_code
_entity_poly.pdbx_strand_id
1 'polypeptide(L)'
;MAGTQTVSPWAHGFAVFAGIVMVVGGAFQALEGLAGIVNDKYLVVLPNYLYAFDLTVWGVIHLLVGLALVVIGVSLLRGQTWARVAGIIAAAVSAILNFVWLPISPWWAIVLIAVDVLVIWALAQYLRQPTLTPSQDKQATMS
;
A
#
# COMPACT_ATOMS: atom_id res chain seq x y z
N MET A 1 -28.62 21.41 16.57
CA MET A 1 -28.42 20.98 15.17
C MET A 1 -27.47 19.79 15.19
N ALA A 2 -27.99 18.60 15.06
CA ALA A 2 -27.19 17.39 14.92
C ALA A 2 -26.56 17.42 13.52
N GLY A 3 -25.29 17.86 13.43
CA GLY A 3 -24.52 17.73 12.21
C GLY A 3 -24.31 16.24 11.95
N THR A 4 -25.05 15.68 11.00
CA THR A 4 -24.68 14.41 10.38
C THR A 4 -23.28 14.61 9.82
N GLN A 5 -22.27 14.16 10.55
CA GLN A 5 -20.90 14.10 10.04
C GLN A 5 -20.86 12.98 9.01
N THR A 6 -21.32 13.32 7.81
CA THR A 6 -21.13 12.47 6.64
C THR A 6 -19.64 12.38 6.39
N VAL A 7 -19.15 11.14 6.29
CA VAL A 7 -17.79 10.87 5.79
C VAL A 7 -17.57 11.76 4.57
N SER A 8 -16.56 12.62 4.60
CA SER A 8 -16.30 13.52 3.49
C SER A 8 -16.19 12.69 2.20
N PRO A 9 -16.92 12.99 1.12
CA PRO A 9 -16.86 12.25 -0.13
C PRO A 9 -15.42 12.12 -0.66
N TRP A 10 -14.61 13.11 -0.39
CA TRP A 10 -13.18 13.13 -0.74
C TRP A 10 -12.37 12.05 -0.01
N ALA A 11 -12.61 11.86 1.30
CA ALA A 11 -11.90 10.86 2.09
C ALA A 11 -12.24 9.44 1.62
N HIS A 12 -13.50 9.20 1.24
CA HIS A 12 -13.90 7.94 0.64
C HIS A 12 -13.22 7.71 -0.70
N GLY A 13 -13.20 8.72 -1.58
CA GLY A 13 -12.53 8.67 -2.88
C GLY A 13 -11.04 8.35 -2.75
N PHE A 14 -10.35 8.98 -1.81
CA PHE A 14 -8.93 8.71 -1.55
C PHE A 14 -8.67 7.30 -1.01
N ALA A 15 -9.54 6.77 -0.14
CA ALA A 15 -9.42 5.40 0.35
C ALA A 15 -9.62 4.38 -0.78
N VAL A 16 -10.58 4.62 -1.68
CA VAL A 16 -10.78 3.81 -2.88
C VAL A 16 -9.57 3.88 -3.81
N PHE A 17 -9.03 5.07 -4.05
CA PHE A 17 -7.80 5.24 -4.84
C PHE A 17 -6.64 4.45 -4.24
N ALA A 18 -6.38 4.57 -2.94
CA ALA A 18 -5.34 3.82 -2.24
C ALA A 18 -5.54 2.30 -2.38
N GLY A 19 -6.79 1.83 -2.23
CA GLY A 19 -7.13 0.43 -2.41
C GLY A 19 -6.84 -0.07 -3.83
N ILE A 20 -7.19 0.69 -4.86
CA ILE A 20 -6.91 0.35 -6.27
C ILE A 20 -5.40 0.30 -6.52
N VAL A 21 -4.65 1.33 -6.07
CA VAL A 21 -3.19 1.38 -6.23
C VAL A 21 -2.53 0.16 -5.58
N MET A 22 -2.98 -0.23 -4.38
CA MET A 22 -2.43 -1.40 -3.70
C MET A 22 -2.79 -2.72 -4.38
N VAL A 23 -4.00 -2.87 -4.92
CA VAL A 23 -4.38 -4.08 -5.68
C VAL A 23 -3.56 -4.18 -6.95
N VAL A 24 -3.45 -3.11 -7.73
CA VAL A 24 -2.72 -3.10 -9.00
C VAL A 24 -1.22 -3.27 -8.74
N GLY A 25 -0.64 -2.50 -7.85
CA GLY A 25 0.78 -2.60 -7.48
C GLY A 25 1.12 -3.97 -6.90
N GLY A 26 0.28 -4.51 -6.02
CA GLY A 26 0.44 -5.85 -5.47
C GLY A 26 0.35 -6.96 -6.52
N ALA A 27 -0.54 -6.82 -7.51
CA ALA A 27 -0.63 -7.76 -8.62
C ALA A 27 0.64 -7.75 -9.47
N PHE A 28 1.17 -6.58 -9.83
CA PHE A 28 2.45 -6.47 -10.55
C PHE A 28 3.60 -7.03 -9.74
N GLN A 29 3.68 -6.71 -8.46
CA GLN A 29 4.69 -7.24 -7.54
C GLN A 29 4.65 -8.78 -7.47
N ALA A 30 3.45 -9.37 -7.40
CA ALA A 30 3.27 -10.82 -7.40
C ALA A 30 3.71 -11.45 -8.75
N LEU A 31 3.40 -10.81 -9.88
CA LEU A 31 3.84 -11.26 -11.20
C LEU A 31 5.36 -11.19 -11.35
N GLU A 32 6.00 -10.11 -10.87
CA GLU A 32 7.47 -9.98 -10.81
C GLU A 32 8.09 -11.08 -9.95
N GLY A 33 7.47 -11.36 -8.79
CA GLY A 33 7.90 -12.45 -7.92
C GLY A 33 7.81 -13.81 -8.62
N LEU A 34 6.71 -14.08 -9.31
CA LEU A 34 6.53 -15.31 -10.07
C LEU A 34 7.55 -15.42 -11.21
N ALA A 35 7.79 -14.33 -11.93
CA ALA A 35 8.80 -14.30 -12.99
C ALA A 35 10.21 -14.58 -12.44
N GLY A 36 10.54 -14.04 -11.26
CA GLY A 36 11.81 -14.31 -10.57
C GLY A 36 12.00 -15.78 -10.17
N ILE A 37 10.91 -16.44 -9.74
CA ILE A 37 10.94 -17.87 -9.38
C ILE A 37 11.14 -18.76 -10.63
N VAL A 38 10.47 -18.40 -11.74
CA VAL A 38 10.52 -19.20 -12.98
C VAL A 38 11.85 -19.02 -13.73
N ASN A 39 12.46 -17.84 -13.64
CA ASN A 39 13.71 -17.53 -14.35
C ASN A 39 14.92 -17.61 -13.41
N ASP A 40 15.34 -18.79 -13.08
CA ASP A 40 16.31 -19.14 -12.04
C ASP A 40 17.73 -18.53 -12.20
N LYS A 41 18.04 -17.82 -13.30
CA LYS A 41 19.42 -17.38 -13.61
C LYS A 41 19.44 -16.03 -14.36
N TYR A 42 19.55 -14.94 -13.61
CA TYR A 42 20.12 -13.72 -14.17
C TYR A 42 21.45 -13.40 -13.47
N LEU A 43 22.53 -13.49 -14.23
CA LEU A 43 23.84 -12.97 -13.84
C LEU A 43 23.80 -11.45 -13.98
N VAL A 44 23.68 -10.71 -12.87
CA VAL A 44 23.95 -9.28 -12.87
C VAL A 44 25.46 -9.08 -12.84
N VAL A 45 26.03 -8.80 -14.00
CA VAL A 45 27.45 -8.46 -14.14
C VAL A 45 27.62 -6.98 -13.77
N LEU A 46 28.05 -6.74 -12.53
CA LEU A 46 28.58 -5.42 -12.13
C LEU A 46 30.08 -5.36 -12.44
N PRO A 47 30.66 -4.19 -12.79
CA PRO A 47 32.02 -4.07 -13.30
C PRO A 47 33.14 -4.65 -12.41
N ASN A 48 32.90 -4.93 -11.15
CA ASN A 48 33.89 -5.45 -10.20
C ASN A 48 33.40 -6.55 -9.24
N TYR A 49 32.13 -7.01 -9.36
CA TYR A 49 31.59 -8.06 -8.49
C TYR A 49 30.58 -8.92 -9.25
N LEU A 50 30.86 -10.24 -9.27
CA LEU A 50 29.88 -11.26 -9.64
C LEU A 50 29.03 -11.58 -8.40
N TYR A 51 27.90 -10.93 -8.25
CA TYR A 51 26.89 -11.35 -7.28
C TYR A 51 25.97 -12.36 -7.96
N ALA A 52 26.04 -13.62 -7.54
CA ALA A 52 24.98 -14.58 -7.82
C ALA A 52 23.79 -14.21 -6.92
N PHE A 53 22.89 -13.36 -7.40
CA PHE A 53 21.63 -13.10 -6.72
C PHE A 53 20.76 -14.35 -6.88
N ASP A 54 20.33 -14.92 -5.77
CA ASP A 54 19.33 -15.99 -5.77
C ASP A 54 17.95 -15.35 -6.10
N LEU A 55 17.63 -15.36 -7.40
CA LEU A 55 16.38 -14.79 -7.91
C LEU A 55 15.15 -15.51 -7.37
N THR A 56 15.30 -16.77 -6.94
CA THR A 56 14.20 -17.53 -6.35
C THR A 56 13.81 -16.93 -5.00
N VAL A 57 14.78 -16.66 -4.13
CA VAL A 57 14.51 -16.00 -2.82
C VAL A 57 13.90 -14.62 -3.02
N TRP A 58 14.46 -13.83 -3.93
CA TRP A 58 13.93 -12.51 -4.31
C TRP A 58 12.49 -12.63 -4.82
N GLY A 59 12.23 -13.56 -5.73
CA GLY A 59 10.92 -13.82 -6.30
C GLY A 59 9.88 -14.24 -5.27
N VAL A 60 10.24 -15.10 -4.32
CA VAL A 60 9.35 -15.52 -3.23
C VAL A 60 8.97 -14.34 -2.34
N ILE A 61 9.93 -13.48 -1.99
CA ILE A 61 9.66 -12.28 -1.20
C ILE A 61 8.67 -11.36 -1.95
N HIS A 62 8.92 -11.09 -3.24
CA HIS A 62 8.05 -10.22 -4.05
C HIS A 62 6.66 -10.81 -4.23
N LEU A 63 6.55 -12.12 -4.42
CA LEU A 63 5.27 -12.81 -4.52
C LEU A 63 4.47 -12.68 -3.22
N LEU A 64 5.08 -12.92 -2.07
CA LEU A 64 4.40 -12.81 -0.77
C LEU A 64 3.99 -11.36 -0.46
N VAL A 65 4.87 -10.40 -0.70
CA VAL A 65 4.57 -8.97 -0.54
C VAL A 65 3.45 -8.54 -1.47
N GLY A 66 3.50 -8.96 -2.74
CA GLY A 66 2.46 -8.65 -3.71
C GLY A 66 1.10 -9.19 -3.31
N LEU A 67 1.02 -10.44 -2.87
CA LEU A 67 -0.22 -11.04 -2.37
C LEU A 67 -0.74 -10.31 -1.12
N ALA A 68 0.14 -9.95 -0.19
CA ALA A 68 -0.24 -9.17 0.99
C ALA A 68 -0.83 -7.81 0.61
N LEU A 69 -0.21 -7.09 -0.34
CA LEU A 69 -0.72 -5.81 -0.84
C LEU A 69 -2.09 -5.95 -1.52
N VAL A 70 -2.31 -7.02 -2.29
CA VAL A 70 -3.64 -7.30 -2.88
C VAL A 70 -4.69 -7.50 -1.79
N VAL A 71 -4.39 -8.29 -0.75
CA VAL A 71 -5.30 -8.54 0.38
C VAL A 71 -5.60 -7.23 1.12
N ILE A 72 -4.60 -6.42 1.41
CA ILE A 72 -4.77 -5.10 2.04
C ILE A 72 -5.63 -4.20 1.14
N GLY A 73 -5.33 -4.11 -0.14
CA GLY A 73 -6.06 -3.28 -1.10
C GLY A 73 -7.53 -3.67 -1.22
N VAL A 74 -7.83 -4.96 -1.37
CA VAL A 74 -9.22 -5.47 -1.39
C VAL A 74 -9.93 -5.17 -0.07
N SER A 75 -9.24 -5.32 1.07
CA SER A 75 -9.80 -5.03 2.39
C SER A 75 -10.07 -3.53 2.58
N LEU A 76 -9.24 -2.65 2.00
CA LEU A 76 -9.49 -1.21 1.94
C LEU A 76 -10.75 -0.89 1.14
N LEU A 77 -10.91 -1.51 -0.03
CA LEU A 77 -12.10 -1.33 -0.89
C LEU A 77 -13.38 -1.82 -0.18
N ARG A 78 -13.27 -2.79 0.71
CA ARG A 78 -14.37 -3.27 1.57
C ARG A 78 -14.58 -2.42 2.82
N GLY A 79 -13.80 -1.37 3.03
CA GLY A 79 -13.92 -0.44 4.15
C GLY A 79 -13.40 -0.95 5.49
N GLN A 80 -12.58 -2.01 5.50
CA GLN A 80 -12.05 -2.60 6.73
C GLN A 80 -11.03 -1.69 7.41
N THR A 81 -11.20 -1.45 8.73
CA THR A 81 -10.36 -0.51 9.49
C THR A 81 -8.92 -0.97 9.63
N TRP A 82 -8.68 -2.27 9.86
CA TRP A 82 -7.33 -2.82 9.98
C TRP A 82 -6.48 -2.61 8.71
N ALA A 83 -7.14 -2.67 7.54
CA ALA A 83 -6.46 -2.51 6.26
C ALA A 83 -5.91 -1.09 6.07
N ARG A 84 -6.48 -0.08 6.73
CA ARG A 84 -5.97 1.31 6.69
C ARG A 84 -4.63 1.42 7.39
N VAL A 85 -4.52 0.83 8.58
CA VAL A 85 -3.26 0.81 9.33
C VAL A 85 -2.21 -0.02 8.58
N ALA A 86 -2.59 -1.22 8.12
CA ALA A 86 -1.70 -2.07 7.33
C ALA A 86 -1.24 -1.38 6.04
N GLY A 87 -2.13 -0.66 5.37
CA GLY A 87 -1.82 0.11 4.16
C GLY A 87 -0.83 1.25 4.41
N ILE A 88 -0.97 1.99 5.51
CA ILE A 88 -0.03 3.04 5.91
C ILE A 88 1.35 2.44 6.18
N ILE A 89 1.41 1.32 6.92
CA ILE A 89 2.67 0.64 7.21
C ILE A 89 3.33 0.15 5.92
N ALA A 90 2.57 -0.49 5.03
CA ALA A 90 3.08 -0.97 3.74
C ALA A 90 3.63 0.17 2.87
N ALA A 91 2.90 1.28 2.75
CA ALA A 91 3.34 2.45 2.00
C ALA A 91 4.58 3.12 2.63
N ALA A 92 4.66 3.20 3.97
CA ALA A 92 5.84 3.73 4.65
C ALA A 92 7.09 2.86 4.41
N VAL A 93 6.95 1.53 4.48
CA VAL A 93 8.04 0.60 4.17
C VAL A 93 8.46 0.73 2.70
N SER A 94 7.49 0.79 1.77
CA SER A 94 7.75 1.01 0.35
C SER A 94 8.52 2.31 0.11
N ALA A 95 8.10 3.43 0.70
CA ALA A 95 8.77 4.72 0.58
C ALA A 95 10.22 4.67 1.08
N ILE A 96 10.50 4.01 2.21
CA ILE A 96 11.85 3.85 2.76
C ILE A 96 12.72 3.02 1.81
N LEU A 97 12.20 1.89 1.29
CA LEU A 97 12.93 1.04 0.34
C LEU A 97 13.23 1.78 -0.96
N ASN A 98 12.27 2.54 -1.48
CA ASN A 98 12.46 3.36 -2.68
C ASN A 98 13.46 4.51 -2.43
N PHE A 99 13.48 5.08 -1.22
CA PHE A 99 14.49 6.08 -0.85
C PHE A 99 15.91 5.50 -0.90
N VAL A 100 16.10 4.29 -0.38
CA VAL A 100 17.40 3.57 -0.48
C VAL A 100 17.77 3.26 -1.93
N TRP A 101 16.76 3.00 -2.79
CA TRP A 101 16.95 2.69 -4.21
C TRP A 101 17.17 3.93 -5.10
N LEU A 102 17.00 5.13 -4.55
CA LEU A 102 17.06 6.41 -5.25
C LEU A 102 18.36 6.65 -6.05
N PRO A 103 19.57 6.26 -5.55
CA PRO A 103 20.81 6.41 -6.30
C PRO A 103 20.89 5.54 -7.57
N ILE A 104 20.12 4.44 -7.62
CA ILE A 104 20.15 3.47 -8.73
C ILE A 104 19.16 3.87 -9.81
N SER A 105 17.94 4.27 -9.42
CA SER A 105 16.86 4.62 -10.35
C SER A 105 16.05 5.82 -9.82
N PRO A 106 16.59 7.05 -9.90
CA PRO A 106 16.03 8.21 -9.24
C PRO A 106 14.61 8.55 -9.70
N TRP A 107 14.36 8.54 -11.00
CA TRP A 107 13.04 8.93 -11.54
C TRP A 107 11.93 8.00 -11.10
N TRP A 108 12.18 6.70 -11.14
CA TRP A 108 11.22 5.69 -10.74
C TRP A 108 10.97 5.71 -9.23
N ALA A 109 12.04 5.80 -8.44
CA ALA A 109 11.95 5.89 -6.99
C ALA A 109 11.16 7.12 -6.52
N ILE A 110 11.38 8.30 -7.13
CA ILE A 110 10.63 9.51 -6.81
C ILE A 110 9.14 9.34 -7.08
N VAL A 111 8.77 8.74 -8.21
CA VAL A 111 7.36 8.49 -8.55
C VAL A 111 6.71 7.57 -7.50
N LEU A 112 7.38 6.47 -7.13
CA LEU A 112 6.86 5.54 -6.13
C LEU A 112 6.74 6.19 -4.74
N ILE A 113 7.76 6.94 -4.30
CA ILE A 113 7.70 7.69 -3.03
C ILE A 113 6.54 8.69 -3.04
N ALA A 114 6.31 9.40 -4.14
CA ALA A 114 5.19 10.34 -4.25
C ALA A 114 3.83 9.61 -4.12
N VAL A 115 3.67 8.45 -4.75
CA VAL A 115 2.47 7.61 -4.62
C VAL A 115 2.30 7.11 -3.19
N ASP A 116 3.37 6.64 -2.55
CA ASP A 116 3.34 6.17 -1.15
C ASP A 116 2.92 7.29 -0.20
N VAL A 117 3.46 8.50 -0.36
CA VAL A 117 3.08 9.68 0.44
C VAL A 117 1.61 10.01 0.25
N LEU A 118 1.09 9.97 -0.99
CA LEU A 118 -0.32 10.19 -1.27
C LEU A 118 -1.21 9.12 -0.62
N VAL A 119 -0.81 7.86 -0.67
CA VAL A 119 -1.53 6.74 -0.02
C VAL A 119 -1.55 6.93 1.50
N ILE A 120 -0.41 7.24 2.12
CA ILE A 120 -0.31 7.50 3.57
C ILE A 120 -1.22 8.66 3.95
N TRP A 121 -1.16 9.78 3.22
CA TRP A 121 -1.99 10.95 3.48
C TRP A 121 -3.48 10.61 3.37
N ALA A 122 -3.87 9.91 2.31
CA ALA A 122 -5.26 9.51 2.06
C ALA A 122 -5.82 8.63 3.19
N LEU A 123 -5.06 7.62 3.61
CA LEU A 123 -5.49 6.70 4.67
C LEU A 123 -5.46 7.37 6.05
N ALA A 124 -4.50 8.26 6.32
CA ALA A 124 -4.43 9.02 7.56
C ALA A 124 -5.63 9.97 7.73
N GLN A 125 -6.08 10.62 6.66
CA GLN A 125 -7.28 11.47 6.70
C GLN A 125 -8.53 10.65 7.05
N TYR A 126 -8.62 9.43 6.55
CA TYR A 126 -9.74 8.55 6.85
C TYR A 126 -9.74 8.05 8.32
N LEU A 127 -8.57 7.86 8.94
CA LEU A 127 -8.43 7.47 10.35
C LEU A 127 -8.80 8.61 11.33
N ARG A 128 -8.71 9.86 10.90
CA ARG A 128 -9.04 11.04 11.73
C ARG A 128 -10.54 11.29 11.88
N GLN A 129 -11.39 10.57 11.17
CA GLN A 129 -12.82 10.74 11.28
C GLN A 129 -13.32 10.08 12.57
N PRO A 130 -14.06 10.80 13.44
CA PRO A 130 -14.61 10.22 14.66
C PRO A 130 -15.55 9.07 14.28
N THR A 131 -15.29 7.89 14.81
CA THR A 131 -16.28 6.81 14.80
C THR A 131 -17.39 7.23 15.75
N LEU A 132 -18.58 7.52 15.23
CA LEU A 132 -19.77 7.72 16.06
C LEU A 132 -19.98 6.43 16.85
N THR A 133 -19.81 6.51 18.16
CA THR A 133 -20.14 5.40 19.04
C THR A 133 -21.67 5.22 19.04
N PRO A 134 -22.19 3.98 18.98
CA PRO A 134 -23.64 3.70 18.96
C PRO A 134 -24.43 4.31 20.12
N SER A 135 -23.74 4.73 21.18
CA SER A 135 -24.36 5.41 22.34
C SER A 135 -24.80 6.85 22.06
N GLN A 136 -24.19 7.52 21.07
CA GLN A 136 -24.60 8.89 20.72
C GLN A 136 -25.82 8.91 19.80
N ASP A 137 -26.00 7.86 19.01
CA ASP A 137 -27.13 7.73 18.10
C ASP A 137 -28.46 7.53 18.89
N LYS A 138 -28.42 6.82 20.04
CA LYS A 138 -29.57 6.66 20.92
C LYS A 138 -29.97 7.94 21.63
N GLN A 139 -29.05 8.84 21.95
CA GLN A 139 -29.36 10.11 22.58
C GLN A 139 -29.94 11.12 21.59
N ALA A 140 -29.50 11.09 20.33
CA ALA A 140 -30.04 11.96 19.29
C ALA A 140 -31.49 11.60 18.89
N THR A 141 -31.88 10.32 19.02
CA THR A 141 -33.24 9.86 18.71
C THR A 141 -34.21 10.00 19.90
N MET A 142 -33.73 10.26 21.12
CA MET A 142 -34.54 10.43 22.35
C MET A 142 -34.76 11.90 22.74
N SER A 143 -34.14 12.85 22.05
CA SER A 143 -34.33 14.29 22.21
C SER A 143 -35.19 14.87 21.09
#